data_23a9574866d67bfb4d822d44035cd446
#
_entry.id   23a9574866d67bfb4d822d44035cd446
#
_cell.length_a   1.000
_cell.length_b   1.000
_cell.length_c   1.000
_cell.angle_alpha   90.00
_cell.angle_beta   90.00
_cell.angle_gamma   90.00
#
_symmetry.space_group_name_H-M   'P 1'
#
loop_
_entity.id
_entity.type
_entity.pdbx_description
1 polymer ?
#
loop_
_entity_poly.entity_id
_entity_poly.type
_entity_poly.pdbx_seq_one_letter_code
_entity_poly.pdbx_strand_id
1 'polypeptide(L)'
;MIRRPSRWRTFLIASVLCGSTVLAATQEEADKAFADQDWPEAATAYRALVGENPSDGRSAYRLAASLRHAGELEEASVWLTKAGEAGIPEQFIEAERAALGMAANDREAALVALEAAAAAGFSNAEAFENSETFAPIAADPRFAVVLDRFRRNAAPCEHTAAFSDFDFWVGNWRVLDAGGAFQGENRIEKSQGGCLLLETWQGATGGTGTSMNYYDPATGQWVQVWVSPTLQIDIRGGLESGAMRLTGTVYYLTNDERLPFRGTWTPRPDGVVRQHFEQSNDDGETWSTWFDGYYHPNID
;
A
#
# COMPACT_ATOMS: atom_id res chain seq x y z
N MET A 1 -0.84 -88.86 54.18
CA MET A 1 -0.39 -88.40 52.85
C MET A 1 -1.26 -87.21 52.40
N ILE A 2 -0.80 -86.03 52.62
CA ILE A 2 -1.57 -84.85 52.18
C ILE A 2 -0.62 -83.98 51.35
N ARG A 3 -0.90 -83.90 50.04
CA ARG A 3 -0.16 -83.04 49.06
C ARG A 3 -0.56 -81.60 49.19
N ARG A 4 0.39 -80.67 49.37
CA ARG A 4 0.21 -79.23 49.32
C ARG A 4 0.25 -78.77 47.82
N PRO A 5 -0.62 -77.84 47.42
CA PRO A 5 -0.50 -77.28 46.09
C PRO A 5 0.53 -76.15 46.02
N SER A 6 1.34 -76.11 44.97
CA SER A 6 2.30 -75.06 44.65
C SER A 6 1.60 -73.75 44.19
N ARG A 7 1.98 -72.61 44.81
CA ARG A 7 1.54 -71.29 44.43
C ARG A 7 2.44 -70.77 43.27
N TRP A 8 1.87 -70.65 42.12
CA TRP A 8 2.48 -69.89 41.00
C TRP A 8 2.34 -68.39 41.27
N ARG A 9 3.45 -67.60 41.32
CA ARG A 9 3.45 -66.14 41.38
C ARG A 9 3.45 -65.66 39.92
N THR A 10 2.37 -65.05 39.49
CA THR A 10 2.29 -64.33 38.24
C THR A 10 2.97 -62.97 38.42
N PHE A 11 4.08 -62.75 37.72
CA PHE A 11 4.70 -61.43 37.60
C PHE A 11 3.92 -60.64 36.54
N LEU A 12 3.20 -59.62 36.96
CA LEU A 12 2.66 -58.57 36.09
C LEU A 12 3.81 -57.61 35.77
N ILE A 13 4.28 -57.63 34.50
CA ILE A 13 5.16 -56.61 33.94
C ILE A 13 4.26 -55.43 33.56
N ALA A 14 4.27 -54.38 34.38
CA ALA A 14 3.68 -53.10 34.01
C ALA A 14 4.61 -52.40 33.00
N SER A 15 4.26 -52.46 31.73
CA SER A 15 4.89 -51.65 30.69
C SER A 15 4.47 -50.18 30.93
N VAL A 16 5.34 -49.37 31.49
CA VAL A 16 5.18 -47.90 31.52
C VAL A 16 5.45 -47.41 30.08
N LEU A 17 4.39 -47.14 29.34
CA LEU A 17 4.44 -46.34 28.12
C LEU A 17 4.75 -44.92 28.56
N CYS A 18 6.01 -44.53 28.48
CA CYS A 18 6.41 -43.13 28.58
C CYS A 18 5.98 -42.45 27.27
N GLY A 19 4.73 -42.00 27.23
CA GLY A 19 4.25 -41.13 26.17
C GLY A 19 4.95 -39.79 26.35
N SER A 20 5.99 -39.51 25.52
CA SER A 20 6.50 -38.15 25.36
C SER A 20 5.36 -37.35 24.76
N THR A 21 4.68 -36.56 25.57
CA THR A 21 3.84 -35.45 25.07
C THR A 21 4.78 -34.47 24.44
N VAL A 22 4.92 -34.54 23.10
CA VAL A 22 5.47 -33.45 22.32
C VAL A 22 4.50 -32.30 22.57
N LEU A 23 4.93 -31.29 23.35
CA LEU A 23 4.20 -30.03 23.43
C LEU A 23 4.03 -29.51 22.01
N ALA A 24 2.79 -29.16 21.66
CA ALA A 24 2.52 -28.51 20.39
C ALA A 24 3.36 -27.23 20.32
N ALA A 25 4.06 -27.02 19.21
CA ALA A 25 4.84 -25.81 19.00
C ALA A 25 3.90 -24.62 18.98
N THR A 26 4.23 -23.57 19.70
CA THR A 26 3.45 -22.32 19.67
C THR A 26 3.91 -21.42 18.54
N GLN A 27 3.02 -20.54 18.08
CA GLN A 27 3.36 -19.52 17.08
C GLN A 27 4.53 -18.63 17.56
N GLU A 28 4.56 -18.29 18.85
CA GLU A 28 5.61 -17.47 19.45
C GLU A 28 6.99 -18.16 19.39
N GLU A 29 7.06 -19.44 19.69
CA GLU A 29 8.30 -20.23 19.60
C GLU A 29 8.79 -20.32 18.16
N ALA A 30 7.89 -20.57 17.20
CA ALA A 30 8.22 -20.62 15.78
C ALA A 30 8.73 -19.25 15.27
N ASP A 31 8.02 -18.16 15.59
CA ASP A 31 8.40 -16.80 15.21
C ASP A 31 9.74 -16.40 15.85
N LYS A 32 10.00 -16.82 17.09
CA LYS A 32 11.27 -16.58 17.75
C LYS A 32 12.42 -17.32 17.08
N ALA A 33 12.30 -18.62 16.82
CA ALA A 33 13.32 -19.40 16.11
C ALA A 33 13.63 -18.80 14.74
N PHE A 34 12.60 -18.34 14.03
CA PHE A 34 12.75 -17.64 12.73
C PHE A 34 13.54 -16.33 12.87
N ALA A 35 13.19 -15.52 13.89
CA ALA A 35 13.88 -14.24 14.14
C ALA A 35 15.34 -14.43 14.56
N ASP A 36 15.62 -15.50 15.33
CA ASP A 36 16.97 -15.90 15.75
C ASP A 36 17.76 -16.57 14.61
N GLN A 37 17.15 -16.78 13.43
CA GLN A 37 17.71 -17.47 12.27
C GLN A 37 18.10 -18.94 12.56
N ASP A 38 17.47 -19.55 13.55
CA ASP A 38 17.57 -20.99 13.80
C ASP A 38 16.64 -21.73 12.82
N TRP A 39 17.11 -21.85 11.57
CA TRP A 39 16.29 -22.35 10.47
C TRP A 39 15.79 -23.80 10.67
N PRO A 40 16.58 -24.74 11.20
CA PRO A 40 16.12 -26.09 11.49
C PRO A 40 15.01 -26.12 12.56
N GLU A 41 15.15 -25.34 13.64
CA GLU A 41 14.15 -25.25 14.70
C GLU A 41 12.88 -24.53 14.17
N ALA A 42 13.04 -23.42 13.44
CA ALA A 42 11.93 -22.70 12.81
C ALA A 42 11.15 -23.62 11.86
N ALA A 43 11.84 -24.38 11.00
CA ALA A 43 11.18 -25.32 10.08
C ALA A 43 10.42 -26.41 10.86
N THR A 44 10.98 -26.93 11.95
CA THR A 44 10.33 -27.94 12.80
C THR A 44 9.05 -27.37 13.43
N ALA A 45 9.15 -26.17 14.03
CA ALA A 45 8.02 -25.54 14.69
C ALA A 45 6.89 -25.16 13.71
N TYR A 46 7.21 -24.52 12.55
CA TYR A 46 6.21 -24.19 11.56
C TYR A 46 5.61 -25.44 10.89
N ARG A 47 6.36 -26.53 10.72
CA ARG A 47 5.83 -27.80 10.22
C ARG A 47 4.76 -28.39 11.15
N ALA A 48 4.95 -28.25 12.47
CA ALA A 48 3.95 -28.62 13.46
C ALA A 48 2.69 -27.76 13.34
N LEU A 49 2.84 -26.42 13.25
CA LEU A 49 1.72 -25.48 13.13
C LEU A 49 0.88 -25.73 11.88
N VAL A 50 1.49 -25.92 10.71
CA VAL A 50 0.75 -26.23 9.46
C VAL A 50 0.15 -27.64 9.47
N GLY A 51 0.69 -28.55 10.29
CA GLY A 51 0.10 -29.86 10.55
C GLY A 51 -1.21 -29.76 11.33
N GLU A 52 -1.30 -28.83 12.27
CA GLU A 52 -2.51 -28.54 13.05
C GLU A 52 -3.52 -27.69 12.25
N ASN A 53 -3.04 -26.72 11.48
CA ASN A 53 -3.85 -25.85 10.63
C ASN A 53 -3.28 -25.73 9.23
N PRO A 54 -3.65 -26.61 8.29
CA PRO A 54 -3.15 -26.59 6.92
C PRO A 54 -3.55 -25.36 6.09
N SER A 55 -4.52 -24.56 6.56
CA SER A 55 -4.94 -23.30 5.91
C SER A 55 -4.20 -22.07 6.42
N ASP A 56 -3.25 -22.21 7.36
CA ASP A 56 -2.42 -21.12 7.83
C ASP A 56 -1.32 -20.78 6.79
N GLY A 57 -1.65 -19.91 5.86
CA GLY A 57 -0.76 -19.45 4.80
C GLY A 57 0.50 -18.78 5.34
N ARG A 58 0.41 -18.03 6.45
CA ARG A 58 1.57 -17.39 7.07
C ARG A 58 2.59 -18.43 7.56
N SER A 59 2.13 -19.43 8.30
CA SER A 59 3.01 -20.49 8.79
C SER A 59 3.57 -21.32 7.64
N ALA A 60 2.78 -21.60 6.59
CA ALA A 60 3.27 -22.26 5.39
C ALA A 60 4.37 -21.45 4.67
N TYR A 61 4.20 -20.14 4.53
CA TYR A 61 5.20 -19.24 3.95
C TYR A 61 6.49 -19.19 4.77
N ARG A 62 6.37 -19.07 6.10
CA ARG A 62 7.52 -19.10 7.02
C ARG A 62 8.24 -20.44 7.01
N LEU A 63 7.50 -21.54 6.91
CA LEU A 63 8.08 -22.88 6.73
C LEU A 63 8.89 -22.94 5.44
N ALA A 64 8.34 -22.50 4.32
CA ALA A 64 9.05 -22.47 3.04
C ALA A 64 10.36 -21.68 3.14
N ALA A 65 10.34 -20.49 3.73
CA ALA A 65 11.53 -19.66 3.92
C ALA A 65 12.55 -20.35 4.84
N SER A 66 12.13 -20.97 5.94
CA SER A 66 12.99 -21.70 6.87
C SER A 66 13.68 -22.88 6.17
N LEU A 67 12.91 -23.66 5.41
CA LEU A 67 13.41 -24.80 4.64
C LEU A 67 14.42 -24.37 3.57
N ARG A 68 14.16 -23.27 2.86
CA ARG A 68 15.12 -22.71 1.90
C ARG A 68 16.45 -22.39 2.56
N HIS A 69 16.42 -21.72 3.73
CA HIS A 69 17.62 -21.40 4.47
C HIS A 69 18.33 -22.66 5.04
N ALA A 70 17.57 -23.70 5.37
CA ALA A 70 18.12 -25.00 5.77
C ALA A 70 18.65 -25.84 4.60
N GLY A 71 18.44 -25.40 3.34
CA GLY A 71 18.86 -26.11 2.13
C GLY A 71 17.89 -27.20 1.65
N GLU A 72 16.71 -27.31 2.23
CA GLU A 72 15.65 -28.28 1.89
C GLU A 72 14.75 -27.72 0.76
N LEU A 73 15.37 -27.47 -0.42
CA LEU A 73 14.80 -26.63 -1.48
C LEU A 73 13.55 -27.22 -2.13
N GLU A 74 13.49 -28.54 -2.30
CA GLU A 74 12.32 -29.24 -2.88
C GLU A 74 11.11 -29.09 -1.96
N GLU A 75 11.29 -29.33 -0.66
CA GLU A 75 10.19 -29.18 0.30
C GLU A 75 9.78 -27.69 0.44
N ALA A 76 10.74 -26.76 0.42
CA ALA A 76 10.47 -25.32 0.43
C ALA A 76 9.56 -24.92 -0.74
N SER A 77 9.80 -25.42 -1.95
CA SER A 77 8.97 -25.14 -3.13
C SER A 77 7.52 -25.63 -2.96
N VAL A 78 7.35 -26.81 -2.35
CA VAL A 78 6.00 -27.36 -2.07
C VAL A 78 5.23 -26.48 -1.09
N TRP A 79 5.89 -26.09 0.01
CA TRP A 79 5.25 -25.25 1.02
C TRP A 79 4.99 -23.82 0.54
N LEU A 80 5.84 -23.27 -0.33
CA LEU A 80 5.61 -21.98 -0.96
C LEU A 80 4.35 -22.01 -1.85
N THR A 81 4.14 -23.09 -2.60
CA THR A 81 2.91 -23.27 -3.40
C THR A 81 1.68 -23.34 -2.50
N LYS A 82 1.73 -24.13 -1.42
CA LYS A 82 0.62 -24.20 -0.43
C LYS A 82 0.33 -22.86 0.25
N ALA A 83 1.36 -22.06 0.51
CA ALA A 83 1.20 -20.71 1.06
C ALA A 83 0.38 -19.82 0.11
N GLY A 84 0.65 -19.89 -1.21
CA GLY A 84 -0.13 -19.19 -2.22
C GLY A 84 -1.59 -19.68 -2.27
N GLU A 85 -1.81 -20.98 -2.25
CA GLU A 85 -3.16 -21.60 -2.20
C GLU A 85 -3.92 -21.19 -0.91
N ALA A 86 -3.20 -20.95 0.19
CA ALA A 86 -3.75 -20.49 1.46
C ALA A 86 -3.89 -18.95 1.55
N GLY A 87 -3.69 -18.21 0.43
CA GLY A 87 -4.02 -16.80 0.31
C GLY A 87 -2.87 -15.82 0.59
N ILE A 88 -1.63 -16.26 0.67
CA ILE A 88 -0.49 -15.32 0.67
C ILE A 88 -0.46 -14.61 -0.70
N PRO A 89 -0.39 -13.26 -0.74
CA PRO A 89 -0.41 -12.52 -2.00
C PRO A 89 0.75 -12.91 -2.93
N GLU A 90 0.44 -12.99 -4.23
CA GLU A 90 1.33 -13.48 -5.27
C GLU A 90 2.70 -12.77 -5.29
N GLN A 91 2.72 -11.46 -5.04
CA GLN A 91 3.98 -10.69 -4.99
C GLN A 91 4.98 -11.22 -3.96
N PHE A 92 4.51 -11.72 -2.82
CA PHE A 92 5.39 -12.30 -1.79
C PHE A 92 5.79 -13.73 -2.14
N ILE A 93 4.89 -14.50 -2.74
CA ILE A 93 5.19 -15.85 -3.23
C ILE A 93 6.31 -15.79 -4.28
N GLU A 94 6.21 -14.90 -5.25
CA GLU A 94 7.19 -14.78 -6.32
C GLU A 94 8.52 -14.18 -5.82
N ALA A 95 8.49 -13.27 -4.85
CA ALA A 95 9.69 -12.76 -4.19
C ALA A 95 10.46 -13.88 -3.46
N GLU A 96 9.77 -14.76 -2.74
CA GLU A 96 10.38 -15.92 -2.08
C GLU A 96 10.80 -17.00 -3.09
N ARG A 97 10.06 -17.18 -4.19
CA ARG A 97 10.44 -18.07 -5.31
C ARG A 97 11.76 -17.63 -5.95
N ALA A 98 11.96 -16.31 -6.07
CA ALA A 98 13.23 -15.77 -6.56
C ALA A 98 14.41 -16.13 -5.62
N ALA A 99 14.19 -16.00 -4.31
CA ALA A 99 15.20 -16.40 -3.32
C ALA A 99 15.48 -17.91 -3.36
N LEU A 100 14.46 -18.72 -3.60
CA LEU A 100 14.58 -20.17 -3.79
C LEU A 100 15.40 -20.50 -5.05
N GLY A 101 15.16 -19.80 -6.17
CA GLY A 101 15.94 -19.93 -7.40
C GLY A 101 17.41 -19.62 -7.18
N MET A 102 17.71 -18.54 -6.43
CA MET A 102 19.08 -18.21 -6.06
C MET A 102 19.73 -19.29 -5.19
N ALA A 103 19.01 -19.83 -4.22
CA ALA A 103 19.49 -20.93 -3.36
C ALA A 103 19.76 -22.20 -4.16
N ALA A 104 18.97 -22.48 -5.19
CA ALA A 104 19.16 -23.58 -6.13
C ALA A 104 20.25 -23.30 -7.19
N ASN A 105 20.90 -22.12 -7.16
CA ASN A 105 21.83 -21.63 -8.18
C ASN A 105 21.22 -21.54 -9.60
N ASP A 106 19.89 -21.40 -9.68
CA ASP A 106 19.14 -21.16 -10.91
C ASP A 106 18.82 -19.65 -11.06
N ARG A 107 19.78 -18.93 -11.66
CA ARG A 107 19.69 -17.47 -11.85
C ARG A 107 18.56 -17.08 -12.78
N GLU A 108 18.27 -17.89 -13.79
CA GLU A 108 17.19 -17.62 -14.74
C GLU A 108 15.82 -17.74 -14.06
N ALA A 109 15.60 -18.81 -13.31
CA ALA A 109 14.37 -18.96 -12.51
C ALA A 109 14.20 -17.82 -11.50
N ALA A 110 15.30 -17.35 -10.87
CA ALA A 110 15.25 -16.23 -9.94
C ALA A 110 14.83 -14.92 -10.65
N LEU A 111 15.39 -14.60 -11.81
CA LEU A 111 15.02 -13.40 -12.57
C LEU A 111 13.58 -13.45 -13.05
N VAL A 112 13.11 -14.60 -13.55
CA VAL A 112 11.71 -14.79 -13.97
C VAL A 112 10.75 -14.56 -12.78
N ALA A 113 11.08 -15.10 -11.61
CA ALA A 113 10.26 -14.90 -10.40
C ALA A 113 10.28 -13.45 -9.92
N LEU A 114 11.41 -12.74 -10.01
CA LEU A 114 11.48 -11.30 -9.70
C LEU A 114 10.62 -10.46 -10.65
N GLU A 115 10.61 -10.77 -11.95
CA GLU A 115 9.74 -10.12 -12.93
C GLU A 115 8.26 -10.36 -12.61
N ALA A 116 7.90 -11.58 -12.21
CA ALA A 116 6.56 -11.92 -11.76
C ALA A 116 6.18 -11.19 -10.47
N ALA A 117 7.09 -11.13 -9.48
CA ALA A 117 6.88 -10.34 -8.25
C ALA A 117 6.62 -8.85 -8.57
N ALA A 118 7.39 -8.28 -9.51
CA ALA A 118 7.21 -6.90 -9.94
C ALA A 118 5.86 -6.68 -10.63
N ALA A 119 5.44 -7.61 -11.46
CA ALA A 119 4.13 -7.56 -12.14
C ALA A 119 2.96 -7.69 -11.15
N ALA A 120 3.14 -8.50 -10.09
CA ALA A 120 2.18 -8.68 -9.01
C ALA A 120 2.15 -7.52 -7.99
N GLY A 121 3.01 -6.49 -8.15
CA GLY A 121 2.98 -5.30 -7.31
C GLY A 121 3.97 -5.30 -6.14
N PHE A 122 4.98 -6.18 -6.13
CA PHE A 122 6.02 -6.10 -5.10
C PHE A 122 6.73 -4.74 -5.15
N SER A 123 6.99 -4.14 -3.98
CA SER A 123 7.40 -2.73 -3.90
C SER A 123 8.68 -2.48 -3.08
N ASN A 124 9.20 -3.47 -2.33
CA ASN A 124 10.40 -3.28 -1.52
C ASN A 124 11.67 -3.60 -2.32
N ALA A 125 12.17 -2.63 -3.10
CA ALA A 125 13.41 -2.77 -3.87
C ALA A 125 14.65 -2.96 -2.97
N GLU A 126 14.68 -2.30 -1.79
CA GLU A 126 15.83 -2.31 -0.89
C GLU A 126 16.14 -3.72 -0.37
N ALA A 127 15.10 -4.55 -0.16
CA ALA A 127 15.27 -5.94 0.27
C ALA A 127 16.10 -6.80 -0.69
N PHE A 128 16.23 -6.37 -1.95
CA PHE A 128 16.96 -7.09 -3.00
C PHE A 128 18.26 -6.40 -3.38
N GLU A 129 18.27 -5.06 -3.44
CA GLU A 129 19.38 -4.26 -3.97
C GLU A 129 20.69 -4.48 -3.21
N ASN A 130 20.64 -4.62 -1.90
CA ASN A 130 21.79 -4.80 -1.02
C ASN A 130 21.92 -6.25 -0.49
N SER A 131 21.15 -7.18 -1.04
CA SER A 131 21.13 -8.56 -0.58
C SER A 131 22.29 -9.38 -1.14
N GLU A 132 23.07 -10.00 -0.28
CA GLU A 132 24.10 -10.95 -0.68
C GLU A 132 23.55 -12.13 -1.50
N THR A 133 22.30 -12.53 -1.24
CA THR A 133 21.60 -13.58 -1.98
C THR A 133 21.49 -13.24 -3.47
N PHE A 134 21.21 -11.96 -3.81
CA PHE A 134 21.01 -11.51 -5.18
C PHE A 134 22.26 -10.89 -5.83
N ALA A 135 23.38 -10.75 -5.09
CA ALA A 135 24.64 -10.25 -5.63
C ALA A 135 25.10 -10.97 -6.93
N PRO A 136 24.89 -12.31 -7.10
CA PRO A 136 25.29 -13.01 -8.33
C PRO A 136 24.54 -12.59 -9.60
N ILE A 137 23.40 -11.91 -9.48
CA ILE A 137 22.60 -11.38 -10.62
C ILE A 137 22.58 -9.86 -10.67
N ALA A 138 23.25 -9.16 -9.76
CA ALA A 138 23.24 -7.69 -9.67
C ALA A 138 23.76 -7.00 -10.96
N ALA A 139 24.61 -7.66 -11.75
CA ALA A 139 25.10 -7.14 -13.03
C ALA A 139 24.18 -7.45 -14.21
N ASP A 140 23.12 -8.24 -14.04
CA ASP A 140 22.17 -8.53 -15.10
C ASP A 140 21.27 -7.29 -15.34
N PRO A 141 21.14 -6.82 -16.60
CA PRO A 141 20.26 -5.66 -16.90
C PRO A 141 18.80 -5.84 -16.47
N ARG A 142 18.28 -7.07 -16.49
CA ARG A 142 16.91 -7.39 -16.06
C ARG A 142 16.71 -7.10 -14.58
N PHE A 143 17.73 -7.37 -13.76
CA PHE A 143 17.66 -7.09 -12.31
C PHE A 143 17.47 -5.59 -12.03
N ALA A 144 18.20 -4.72 -12.73
CA ALA A 144 18.03 -3.26 -12.60
C ALA A 144 16.63 -2.81 -13.01
N VAL A 145 16.06 -3.38 -14.08
CA VAL A 145 14.69 -3.10 -14.54
C VAL A 145 13.66 -3.53 -13.49
N VAL A 146 13.85 -4.69 -12.87
CA VAL A 146 12.97 -5.18 -11.80
C VAL A 146 13.01 -4.26 -10.58
N LEU A 147 14.19 -3.84 -10.13
CA LEU A 147 14.34 -2.92 -9.00
C LEU A 147 13.67 -1.56 -9.28
N ASP A 148 13.80 -1.03 -10.51
CA ASP A 148 13.08 0.18 -10.91
C ASP A 148 11.57 -0.04 -10.85
N ARG A 149 11.07 -1.19 -11.28
CA ARG A 149 9.64 -1.51 -11.18
C ARG A 149 9.17 -1.62 -9.73
N PHE A 150 9.96 -2.22 -8.83
CA PHE A 150 9.64 -2.25 -7.40
C PHE A 150 9.52 -0.84 -6.81
N ARG A 151 10.44 0.08 -7.19
CA ARG A 151 10.37 1.49 -6.76
C ARG A 151 9.11 2.19 -7.29
N ARG A 152 8.74 1.95 -8.56
CA ARG A 152 7.49 2.47 -9.12
C ARG A 152 6.25 1.91 -8.41
N ASN A 153 6.25 0.64 -8.05
CA ASN A 153 5.17 0.03 -7.27
C ASN A 153 5.07 0.63 -5.87
N ALA A 154 6.19 1.08 -5.27
CA ALA A 154 6.21 1.76 -3.97
C ALA A 154 5.64 3.19 -4.02
N ALA A 155 5.71 3.85 -5.18
CA ALA A 155 5.25 5.22 -5.38
C ALA A 155 4.36 5.35 -6.64
N PRO A 156 3.22 4.65 -6.72
CA PRO A 156 2.41 4.57 -7.93
C PRO A 156 1.90 5.94 -8.40
N CYS A 157 1.66 6.86 -7.48
CA CYS A 157 1.14 8.19 -7.81
C CYS A 157 2.20 9.11 -8.44
N GLU A 158 3.49 8.87 -8.18
CA GLU A 158 4.58 9.62 -8.82
C GLU A 158 4.84 9.17 -10.27
N HIS A 159 4.38 7.97 -10.62
CA HIS A 159 4.67 7.33 -11.91
C HIS A 159 3.45 7.14 -12.82
N THR A 160 2.28 7.58 -12.40
CA THR A 160 1.05 7.54 -13.19
C THR A 160 0.61 8.96 -13.55
N ALA A 161 0.59 9.28 -14.84
CA ALA A 161 0.39 10.65 -15.33
C ALA A 161 -0.87 11.33 -14.77
N ALA A 162 -1.98 10.61 -14.61
CA ALA A 162 -3.22 11.17 -14.09
C ALA A 162 -3.10 11.81 -12.69
N PHE A 163 -2.16 11.34 -11.84
CA PHE A 163 -1.91 11.96 -10.53
C PHE A 163 -1.14 13.28 -10.61
N SER A 164 -0.66 13.66 -11.80
CA SER A 164 0.04 14.92 -12.04
C SER A 164 -0.82 15.94 -12.81
N ASP A 165 -2.05 15.59 -13.19
CA ASP A 165 -2.93 16.48 -13.96
C ASP A 165 -3.25 17.80 -13.26
N PHE A 166 -3.17 17.84 -11.93
CA PHE A 166 -3.42 19.03 -11.12
C PHE A 166 -2.14 19.69 -10.55
N ASP A 167 -0.96 19.23 -10.94
CA ASP A 167 0.33 19.72 -10.45
C ASP A 167 0.58 21.20 -10.72
N PHE A 168 -0.06 21.76 -11.75
CA PHE A 168 0.02 23.17 -12.07
C PHE A 168 -0.50 24.09 -10.95
N TRP A 169 -1.23 23.53 -9.97
CA TRP A 169 -1.76 24.27 -8.81
C TRP A 169 -0.90 24.10 -7.55
N VAL A 170 0.10 23.23 -7.56
CA VAL A 170 1.01 23.02 -6.42
C VAL A 170 1.88 24.26 -6.22
N GLY A 171 1.95 24.77 -4.98
CA GLY A 171 2.78 25.92 -4.63
C GLY A 171 2.24 26.76 -3.49
N ASN A 172 2.94 27.87 -3.24
CA ASN A 172 2.51 28.93 -2.34
C ASN A 172 1.99 30.10 -3.18
N TRP A 173 0.82 30.60 -2.84
CA TRP A 173 0.09 31.54 -3.67
C TRP A 173 -0.38 32.75 -2.90
N ARG A 174 -0.20 33.92 -3.51
CA ARG A 174 -0.90 35.15 -3.17
C ARG A 174 -2.10 35.29 -4.09
N VAL A 175 -3.31 35.30 -3.55
CA VAL A 175 -4.54 35.30 -4.33
C VAL A 175 -5.14 36.69 -4.39
N LEU A 176 -5.43 37.16 -5.61
CA LEU A 176 -6.05 38.43 -5.92
C LEU A 176 -7.39 38.22 -6.67
N ASP A 177 -8.32 39.14 -6.60
CA ASP A 177 -9.46 39.17 -7.49
C ASP A 177 -9.11 39.76 -8.86
N ALA A 178 -10.07 39.83 -9.79
CA ALA A 178 -9.87 40.41 -11.11
C ALA A 178 -9.50 41.90 -11.10
N GLY A 179 -9.81 42.62 -10.03
CA GLY A 179 -9.46 44.03 -9.81
C GLY A 179 -8.09 44.21 -9.14
N GLY A 180 -7.41 43.13 -8.77
CA GLY A 180 -6.13 43.15 -8.06
C GLY A 180 -6.22 43.29 -6.55
N ALA A 181 -7.41 43.19 -5.95
CA ALA A 181 -7.57 43.24 -4.51
C ALA A 181 -7.19 41.89 -3.87
N PHE A 182 -6.48 41.95 -2.76
CA PHE A 182 -6.00 40.76 -2.04
C PHE A 182 -7.17 39.97 -1.43
N GLN A 183 -7.26 38.69 -1.77
CA GLN A 183 -8.27 37.77 -1.28
C GLN A 183 -7.76 36.84 -0.19
N GLY A 184 -6.47 36.51 -0.19
CA GLY A 184 -5.86 35.61 0.76
C GLY A 184 -4.57 34.97 0.30
N GLU A 185 -4.08 34.05 1.11
CA GLU A 185 -2.93 33.21 0.79
C GLU A 185 -3.39 31.74 0.74
N ASN A 186 -2.77 30.99 -0.17
CA ASN A 186 -3.07 29.58 -0.32
C ASN A 186 -1.78 28.76 -0.48
N ARG A 187 -1.74 27.62 0.17
CA ARG A 187 -0.65 26.67 0.08
C ARG A 187 -1.18 25.32 -0.36
N ILE A 188 -0.65 24.82 -1.47
CA ILE A 188 -0.98 23.52 -2.02
C ILE A 188 0.26 22.66 -2.04
N GLU A 189 0.24 21.54 -1.31
CA GLU A 189 1.37 20.64 -1.15
C GLU A 189 1.06 19.23 -1.64
N LYS A 190 2.03 18.62 -2.35
CA LYS A 190 2.01 17.19 -2.59
C LYS A 190 2.37 16.42 -1.32
N SER A 191 1.61 15.39 -1.03
CA SER A 191 1.76 14.52 0.14
C SER A 191 1.43 13.07 -0.22
N GLN A 192 1.69 12.13 0.69
CA GLN A 192 1.40 10.71 0.51
C GLN A 192 2.03 10.13 -0.78
N GLY A 193 3.32 10.42 -1.04
CA GLY A 193 3.99 9.92 -2.25
C GLY A 193 3.34 10.43 -3.54
N GLY A 194 2.87 11.68 -3.55
CA GLY A 194 2.23 12.29 -4.72
C GLY A 194 0.75 11.97 -4.90
N CYS A 195 0.15 11.12 -4.04
CA CYS A 195 -1.25 10.72 -4.17
C CYS A 195 -2.26 11.77 -3.68
N LEU A 196 -1.82 12.75 -2.93
CA LEU A 196 -2.66 13.77 -2.32
C LEU A 196 -2.09 15.17 -2.58
N LEU A 197 -2.94 16.11 -2.99
CA LEU A 197 -2.69 17.55 -2.88
C LEU A 197 -3.47 18.06 -1.67
N LEU A 198 -2.75 18.58 -0.68
CA LEU A 198 -3.32 19.18 0.51
C LEU A 198 -3.32 20.69 0.33
N GLU A 199 -4.51 21.31 0.41
CA GLU A 199 -4.68 22.76 0.35
C GLU A 199 -4.91 23.33 1.74
N THR A 200 -4.24 24.46 2.02
CA THR A 200 -4.48 25.26 3.22
C THR A 200 -4.72 26.71 2.81
N TRP A 201 -5.91 27.22 3.06
CA TRP A 201 -6.36 28.57 2.73
C TRP A 201 -6.41 29.48 3.96
N GLN A 202 -5.91 30.69 3.79
CA GLN A 202 -6.02 31.78 4.74
C GLN A 202 -6.57 33.02 4.03
N GLY A 203 -7.85 33.32 4.23
CA GLY A 203 -8.52 34.47 3.61
C GLY A 203 -8.11 35.80 4.22
N ALA A 204 -8.11 36.86 3.41
CA ALA A 204 -7.75 38.24 3.82
C ALA A 204 -8.62 38.76 4.99
N THR A 205 -9.84 38.27 5.13
CA THR A 205 -10.79 38.66 6.20
C THR A 205 -10.87 37.66 7.35
N GLY A 206 -9.91 36.71 7.42
CA GLY A 206 -9.79 35.71 8.50
C GLY A 206 -10.55 34.41 8.28
N GLY A 207 -11.22 34.22 7.13
CA GLY A 207 -11.79 32.90 6.76
C GLY A 207 -10.69 31.88 6.49
N THR A 208 -10.85 30.66 6.98
CA THR A 208 -9.90 29.55 6.74
C THR A 208 -10.59 28.34 6.18
N GLY A 209 -9.81 27.48 5.52
CA GLY A 209 -10.29 26.17 5.07
C GLY A 209 -9.15 25.28 4.59
N THR A 210 -9.47 24.02 4.45
CA THR A 210 -8.53 22.99 3.99
C THR A 210 -9.24 22.06 3.02
N SER A 211 -8.57 21.66 1.94
CA SER A 211 -9.07 20.60 1.08
C SER A 211 -8.08 19.46 0.91
N MET A 212 -8.63 18.27 0.71
CA MET A 212 -7.93 17.11 0.17
C MET A 212 -8.33 16.99 -1.30
N ASN A 213 -7.32 16.92 -2.16
CA ASN A 213 -7.50 16.73 -3.60
C ASN A 213 -6.72 15.49 -4.02
N TYR A 214 -7.39 14.54 -4.66
CA TYR A 214 -6.77 13.30 -5.07
C TYR A 214 -7.41 12.75 -6.35
N TYR A 215 -6.63 12.00 -7.11
CA TYR A 215 -7.16 11.23 -8.23
C TYR A 215 -7.67 9.87 -7.72
N ASP A 216 -8.91 9.54 -8.07
CA ASP A 216 -9.53 8.24 -7.79
C ASP A 216 -9.40 7.35 -9.02
N PRO A 217 -8.50 6.35 -9.02
CA PRO A 217 -8.31 5.48 -10.19
C PRO A 217 -9.50 4.55 -10.45
N ALA A 218 -10.37 4.31 -9.45
CA ALA A 218 -11.55 3.47 -9.63
C ALA A 218 -12.62 4.15 -10.49
N THR A 219 -12.71 5.48 -10.41
CA THR A 219 -13.66 6.30 -11.20
C THR A 219 -12.99 7.04 -12.34
N GLY A 220 -11.66 7.15 -12.35
CA GLY A 220 -10.91 7.95 -13.30
C GLY A 220 -11.09 9.46 -13.10
N GLN A 221 -11.42 9.90 -11.89
CA GLN A 221 -11.75 11.29 -11.59
C GLN A 221 -10.85 11.88 -10.51
N TRP A 222 -10.57 13.18 -10.63
CA TRP A 222 -10.11 13.99 -9.52
C TRP A 222 -11.26 14.31 -8.58
N VAL A 223 -10.97 14.30 -7.28
CA VAL A 223 -11.90 14.57 -6.18
C VAL A 223 -11.34 15.72 -5.37
N GLN A 224 -12.16 16.73 -5.08
CA GLN A 224 -11.88 17.72 -4.04
C GLN A 224 -12.92 17.61 -2.94
N VAL A 225 -12.44 17.47 -1.69
CA VAL A 225 -13.24 17.64 -0.48
C VAL A 225 -12.66 18.81 0.29
N TRP A 226 -13.42 19.90 0.35
CA TRP A 226 -13.10 21.12 1.10
C TRP A 226 -13.90 21.19 2.39
N VAL A 227 -13.25 21.63 3.46
CA VAL A 227 -13.88 21.85 4.76
C VAL A 227 -13.45 23.20 5.31
N SER A 228 -14.45 23.97 5.76
CA SER A 228 -14.27 25.22 6.51
C SER A 228 -15.18 25.23 7.74
N PRO A 229 -15.09 26.24 8.62
CA PRO A 229 -16.01 26.35 9.76
C PRO A 229 -17.49 26.51 9.40
N THR A 230 -17.81 26.90 8.17
CA THR A 230 -19.19 27.25 7.76
C THR A 230 -19.74 26.44 6.62
N LEU A 231 -18.91 25.75 5.84
CA LEU A 231 -19.37 24.97 4.68
C LEU A 231 -18.41 23.83 4.33
N GLN A 232 -18.93 22.90 3.57
CA GLN A 232 -18.20 21.78 2.95
C GLN A 232 -18.47 21.78 1.44
N ILE A 233 -17.46 21.41 0.64
CA ILE A 233 -17.59 21.21 -0.81
C ILE A 233 -17.14 19.78 -1.13
N ASP A 234 -17.90 19.06 -1.94
CA ASP A 234 -17.54 17.76 -2.53
C ASP A 234 -17.79 17.85 -4.04
N ILE A 235 -16.72 17.88 -4.81
CA ILE A 235 -16.76 18.01 -6.27
C ILE A 235 -15.78 17.05 -6.93
N ARG A 236 -16.16 16.57 -8.15
CA ARG A 236 -15.43 15.55 -8.90
C ARG A 236 -15.38 15.88 -10.37
N GLY A 237 -14.34 15.42 -11.06
CA GLY A 237 -14.16 15.62 -12.49
C GLY A 237 -12.76 15.34 -12.95
N GLY A 238 -12.20 16.18 -13.84
CA GLY A 238 -10.88 15.93 -14.39
C GLY A 238 -10.32 17.07 -15.23
N LEU A 239 -9.15 16.79 -15.83
CA LEU A 239 -8.49 17.72 -16.73
C LEU A 239 -9.19 17.73 -18.10
N GLU A 240 -9.75 18.87 -18.48
CA GLU A 240 -10.43 19.08 -19.76
C GLU A 240 -9.86 20.30 -20.47
N SER A 241 -9.36 20.13 -21.68
CA SER A 241 -8.79 21.23 -22.50
C SER A 241 -7.77 22.08 -21.73
N GLY A 242 -6.95 21.46 -20.86
CA GLY A 242 -5.90 22.12 -20.11
C GLY A 242 -6.37 22.84 -18.84
N ALA A 243 -7.64 22.70 -18.46
CA ALA A 243 -8.18 23.21 -17.20
C ALA A 243 -8.72 22.05 -16.34
N MET A 244 -8.50 22.08 -15.04
CA MET A 244 -9.16 21.16 -14.11
C MET A 244 -10.59 21.62 -13.90
N ARG A 245 -11.58 20.74 -14.16
CA ARG A 245 -13.01 21.02 -14.01
C ARG A 245 -13.65 19.99 -13.09
N LEU A 246 -14.19 20.46 -11.98
CA LEU A 246 -14.85 19.60 -10.99
C LEU A 246 -16.27 20.09 -10.75
N THR A 247 -17.22 19.17 -10.60
CA THR A 247 -18.64 19.45 -10.33
C THR A 247 -19.16 18.60 -9.20
N GLY A 248 -20.15 19.10 -8.47
CA GLY A 248 -20.78 18.42 -7.35
C GLY A 248 -21.62 19.37 -6.51
N THR A 249 -21.35 19.46 -5.21
CA THR A 249 -22.19 20.25 -4.30
C THR A 249 -21.38 21.03 -3.28
N VAL A 250 -21.92 22.16 -2.83
CA VAL A 250 -21.59 22.85 -1.58
C VAL A 250 -22.68 22.59 -0.54
N TYR A 251 -22.28 22.37 0.71
CA TYR A 251 -23.18 22.22 1.85
C TYR A 251 -22.88 23.28 2.90
N TYR A 252 -23.86 24.11 3.20
CA TYR A 252 -23.74 25.17 4.19
C TYR A 252 -24.17 24.68 5.57
N LEU A 253 -23.22 24.64 6.51
CA LEU A 253 -23.44 24.18 7.90
C LEU A 253 -24.35 25.11 8.71
N THR A 254 -24.51 26.34 8.25
CA THR A 254 -25.25 27.39 8.99
C THR A 254 -26.77 27.34 8.77
N ASN A 255 -27.23 26.82 7.63
CA ASN A 255 -28.65 26.78 7.25
C ASN A 255 -29.10 25.42 6.70
N ASP A 256 -28.19 24.40 6.76
CA ASP A 256 -28.50 23.02 6.33
C ASP A 256 -28.84 22.90 4.84
N GLU A 257 -28.27 23.79 4.01
CA GLU A 257 -28.56 23.88 2.58
C GLU A 257 -27.49 23.23 1.73
N ARG A 258 -27.90 22.44 0.74
CA ARG A 258 -27.03 21.81 -0.25
C ARG A 258 -27.39 22.31 -1.64
N LEU A 259 -26.38 22.86 -2.34
CA LEU A 259 -26.57 23.45 -3.67
C LEU A 259 -25.60 22.87 -4.69
N PRO A 260 -25.95 22.81 -5.98
CA PRO A 260 -25.03 22.48 -7.04
C PRO A 260 -23.84 23.45 -7.08
N PHE A 261 -22.64 22.90 -7.26
CA PHE A 261 -21.38 23.63 -7.21
C PHE A 261 -20.41 23.13 -8.25
N ARG A 262 -19.63 24.02 -8.85
CA ARG A 262 -18.57 23.65 -9.77
C ARG A 262 -17.36 24.55 -9.64
N GLY A 263 -16.17 23.98 -9.90
CA GLY A 263 -14.91 24.67 -9.88
C GLY A 263 -14.12 24.47 -11.18
N THR A 264 -13.47 25.51 -11.64
CA THR A 264 -12.55 25.46 -12.77
C THR A 264 -11.23 26.11 -12.39
N TRP A 265 -10.12 25.37 -12.54
CA TRP A 265 -8.76 25.91 -12.39
C TRP A 265 -8.09 25.96 -13.74
N THR A 266 -7.72 27.13 -14.16
CA THR A 266 -7.11 27.38 -15.48
C THR A 266 -5.69 27.92 -15.29
N PRO A 267 -4.63 27.13 -15.61
CA PRO A 267 -3.27 27.63 -15.64
C PRO A 267 -3.09 28.61 -16.81
N ARG A 268 -2.34 29.67 -16.55
CA ARG A 268 -2.06 30.72 -17.53
C ARG A 268 -0.59 30.72 -17.93
N PRO A 269 -0.22 31.25 -19.12
CA PRO A 269 1.18 31.30 -19.57
C PRO A 269 2.11 32.11 -18.68
N ASP A 270 1.57 33.05 -17.89
CA ASP A 270 2.30 33.90 -16.94
C ASP A 270 2.57 33.20 -15.58
N GLY A 271 2.20 31.92 -15.44
CA GLY A 271 2.35 31.16 -14.22
C GLY A 271 1.23 31.38 -13.19
N VAL A 272 0.28 32.26 -13.50
CA VAL A 272 -0.91 32.49 -12.65
C VAL A 272 -1.90 31.35 -12.89
N VAL A 273 -2.58 30.90 -11.83
CA VAL A 273 -3.73 29.98 -11.95
C VAL A 273 -5.00 30.74 -11.58
N ARG A 274 -5.99 30.74 -12.50
CA ARG A 274 -7.33 31.26 -12.16
C ARG A 274 -8.17 30.12 -11.59
N GLN A 275 -8.72 30.32 -10.41
CA GLN A 275 -9.72 29.46 -9.80
C GLN A 275 -11.06 30.19 -9.85
N HIS A 276 -12.03 29.61 -10.58
CA HIS A 276 -13.35 30.15 -10.73
C HIS A 276 -14.38 29.15 -10.20
N PHE A 277 -15.06 29.52 -9.13
CA PHE A 277 -16.12 28.75 -8.52
C PHE A 277 -17.48 29.37 -8.81
N GLU A 278 -18.45 28.52 -9.12
CA GLU A 278 -19.81 28.91 -9.41
C GLU A 278 -20.79 28.03 -8.64
N GLN A 279 -21.90 28.64 -8.25
CA GLN A 279 -23.01 28.00 -7.55
C GLN A 279 -24.30 28.18 -8.32
N SER A 280 -25.16 27.20 -8.28
CA SER A 280 -26.53 27.29 -8.77
C SER A 280 -27.53 27.30 -7.62
N ASN A 281 -28.60 28.13 -7.74
CA ASN A 281 -29.70 28.16 -6.81
C ASN A 281 -31.00 27.61 -7.45
N ASP A 282 -30.91 26.99 -8.62
CA ASP A 282 -32.03 26.50 -9.44
C ASP A 282 -31.70 25.14 -10.06
N ASP A 283 -31.09 24.24 -9.25
CA ASP A 283 -30.74 22.86 -9.63
C ASP A 283 -29.84 22.75 -10.89
N GLY A 284 -29.03 23.76 -11.17
CA GLY A 284 -28.08 23.77 -12.25
C GLY A 284 -28.56 24.43 -13.55
N GLU A 285 -29.76 25.04 -13.57
CA GLU A 285 -30.25 25.77 -14.73
C GLU A 285 -29.43 27.04 -14.98
N THR A 286 -29.14 27.82 -13.95
CA THR A 286 -28.28 29.00 -14.02
C THR A 286 -27.15 28.96 -12.99
N TRP A 287 -26.05 29.66 -13.29
CA TRP A 287 -24.84 29.65 -12.46
C TRP A 287 -24.40 31.07 -12.17
N SER A 288 -24.07 31.35 -10.92
CA SER A 288 -23.50 32.60 -10.46
C SER A 288 -22.10 32.42 -9.92
N THR A 289 -21.22 33.37 -10.18
CA THR A 289 -19.86 33.36 -9.61
C THR A 289 -19.92 33.40 -8.08
N TRP A 290 -19.34 32.40 -7.45
CA TRP A 290 -19.16 32.30 -6.01
C TRP A 290 -17.79 32.82 -5.57
N PHE A 291 -16.73 32.50 -6.36
CA PHE A 291 -15.37 32.95 -6.15
C PHE A 291 -14.63 33.04 -7.49
N ASP A 292 -13.84 34.11 -7.70
CA ASP A 292 -13.00 34.26 -8.88
C ASP A 292 -11.64 34.82 -8.44
N GLY A 293 -10.70 33.89 -8.17
CA GLY A 293 -9.39 34.20 -7.65
C GLY A 293 -8.27 33.92 -8.64
N TYR A 294 -7.28 34.79 -8.65
CA TYR A 294 -6.05 34.70 -9.43
C TYR A 294 -4.88 34.44 -8.52
N TYR A 295 -4.33 33.24 -8.62
CA TYR A 295 -3.27 32.68 -7.81
C TYR A 295 -1.93 33.06 -8.41
N HIS A 296 -1.26 34.06 -7.84
CA HIS A 296 0.07 34.50 -8.20
C HIS A 296 1.11 33.75 -7.38
N PRO A 297 2.17 33.16 -8.00
CA PRO A 297 3.22 32.49 -7.25
C PRO A 297 3.82 33.45 -6.21
N ASN A 298 3.87 33.00 -4.95
CA ASN A 298 4.57 33.73 -3.89
C ASN A 298 6.05 33.34 -3.98
N ILE A 299 6.86 34.26 -4.53
CA ILE A 299 8.30 34.11 -4.71
C ILE A 299 8.96 34.80 -3.51
N ASP A 300 8.97 34.12 -2.36
CA ASP A 300 9.79 34.51 -1.21
C ASP A 300 11.08 33.67 -1.14
#